data_fe2f45faa4bc7df68f247a457e97d1a0
#
_entry.id   fe2f45faa4bc7df68f247a457e97d1a0
#
_cell.length_a   1.000
_cell.length_b   1.000
_cell.length_c   1.000
_cell.angle_alpha   90.00
_cell.angle_beta   90.00
_cell.angle_gamma   90.00
#
_symmetry.space_group_name_H-M   'P 1'
#
loop_
_entity.id
_entity.type
_entity.pdbx_description
1 polymer ?
#
loop_
_entity_poly.entity_id
_entity_poly.type
_entity_poly.pdbx_seq_one_letter_code
_entity_poly.pdbx_strand_id
1 'polypeptide(L)'
;MSIAICPGSFDPITLGHLNIIRRTANIFDEVIVCIMNNASKTSHMFTVEERLDMVRRAVSRYSNVRVDAQSCLLAEYARQFEGAVIVKGLRAASDFEYEFQMNLINKNINPSLETMFLTADGKYTFLSSSVVREMATYGADITGLVPNELIKEIENKARQRRN
;
A
#
# COMPACT_ATOMS: atom_id res chain seq x y z
N MET A 1 -18.78 6.51 12.71
CA MET A 1 -17.31 6.41 12.61
C MET A 1 -16.98 6.06 11.18
N SER A 2 -16.24 6.93 10.48
CA SER A 2 -15.86 6.74 9.08
C SER A 2 -14.57 5.88 9.00
N ILE A 3 -14.63 4.80 8.21
CA ILE A 3 -13.52 3.84 8.09
C ILE A 3 -13.00 3.85 6.65
N ALA A 4 -11.68 3.96 6.48
CA ALA A 4 -11.00 3.80 5.21
C ALA A 4 -10.13 2.54 5.20
N ILE A 5 -10.12 1.82 4.08
CA ILE A 5 -9.20 0.72 3.84
C ILE A 5 -8.23 1.16 2.74
N CYS A 6 -6.94 1.20 3.05
CA CYS A 6 -5.84 1.46 2.11
C CYS A 6 -5.17 0.12 1.74
N PRO A 7 -5.60 -0.53 0.65
CA PRO A 7 -5.04 -1.82 0.25
C PRO A 7 -3.76 -1.66 -0.56
N GLY A 8 -2.86 -2.64 -0.44
CA GLY A 8 -1.66 -2.69 -1.27
C GLY A 8 -0.80 -3.91 -0.98
N SER A 9 0.20 -4.15 -1.81
CA SER A 9 1.22 -5.18 -1.54
C SER A 9 2.27 -4.70 -0.55
N PHE A 10 2.59 -3.40 -0.56
CA PHE A 10 3.60 -2.76 0.30
C PHE A 10 4.94 -3.53 0.34
N ASP A 11 5.51 -3.79 -0.81
CA ASP A 11 6.68 -4.65 -1.02
C ASP A 11 7.87 -3.90 -1.66
N PRO A 12 8.51 -2.97 -0.91
CA PRO A 12 8.19 -2.43 0.40
C PRO A 12 7.21 -1.24 0.38
N ILE A 13 6.81 -0.76 1.56
CA ILE A 13 6.14 0.53 1.71
C ILE A 13 7.06 1.67 1.25
N THR A 14 6.49 2.67 0.56
CA THR A 14 7.23 3.84 0.04
C THR A 14 6.70 5.14 0.66
N LEU A 15 7.43 6.24 0.47
CA LEU A 15 6.95 7.57 0.87
C LEU A 15 5.70 8.00 0.09
N GLY A 16 5.51 7.49 -1.14
CA GLY A 16 4.26 7.67 -1.89
C GLY A 16 3.07 7.02 -1.21
N HIS A 17 3.21 5.78 -0.72
CA HIS A 17 2.17 5.12 0.08
C HIS A 17 1.88 5.89 1.37
N LEU A 18 2.92 6.29 2.11
CA LEU A 18 2.75 7.07 3.34
C LEU A 18 2.05 8.41 3.11
N ASN A 19 2.30 9.07 1.99
CA ASN A 19 1.61 10.31 1.63
C ASN A 19 0.10 10.09 1.54
N ILE A 20 -0.33 9.04 0.84
CA ILE A 20 -1.76 8.68 0.72
C ILE A 20 -2.33 8.28 2.08
N ILE A 21 -1.66 7.41 2.83
CA ILE A 21 -2.11 6.96 4.16
C ILE A 21 -2.29 8.15 5.11
N ARG A 22 -1.32 9.05 5.17
CA ARG A 22 -1.38 10.26 6.02
C ARG A 22 -2.58 11.14 5.66
N ARG A 23 -2.79 11.37 4.35
CA ARG A 23 -3.92 12.20 3.89
C ARG A 23 -5.25 11.53 4.17
N THR A 24 -5.34 10.22 4.04
CA THR A 24 -6.50 9.44 4.41
C THR A 24 -6.77 9.51 5.92
N ALA A 25 -5.72 9.41 6.75
CA ALA A 25 -5.85 9.52 8.20
C ALA A 25 -6.34 10.89 8.68
N ASN A 26 -6.16 11.95 7.88
CA ASN A 26 -6.71 13.28 8.18
C ASN A 26 -8.19 13.42 7.79
N ILE A 27 -8.74 12.49 7.03
CA ILE A 27 -10.13 12.55 6.52
C ILE A 27 -11.04 11.59 7.28
N PHE A 28 -10.54 10.41 7.65
CA PHE A 28 -11.29 9.32 8.24
C PHE A 28 -10.99 9.15 9.73
N ASP A 29 -11.98 8.71 10.50
CA ASP A 29 -11.82 8.43 11.93
C ASP A 29 -10.90 7.23 12.17
N GLU A 30 -10.95 6.21 11.29
CA GLU A 30 -10.08 5.02 11.33
C GLU A 30 -9.57 4.69 9.92
N VAL A 31 -8.29 4.32 9.83
CA VAL A 31 -7.66 3.86 8.59
C VAL A 31 -7.06 2.47 8.81
N ILE A 32 -7.41 1.55 7.93
CA ILE A 32 -6.86 0.21 7.89
C ILE A 32 -5.92 0.10 6.71
N VAL A 33 -4.61 0.03 6.96
CA VAL A 33 -3.64 -0.30 5.91
C VAL A 33 -3.64 -1.82 5.76
N CYS A 34 -4.19 -2.31 4.65
CA CYS A 34 -4.40 -3.74 4.44
C CYS A 34 -3.39 -4.30 3.42
N ILE A 35 -2.49 -5.15 3.90
CA ILE A 35 -1.56 -5.88 3.04
C ILE A 35 -2.32 -7.02 2.36
N MET A 36 -2.53 -6.88 1.05
CA MET A 36 -3.18 -7.92 0.26
C MET A 36 -2.13 -8.93 -0.21
N ASN A 37 -2.21 -10.14 0.36
CA ASN A 37 -1.34 -11.25 -0.03
C ASN A 37 -1.97 -12.00 -1.21
N ASN A 38 -1.70 -11.50 -2.42
CA ASN A 38 -2.21 -12.12 -3.63
C ASN A 38 -1.43 -13.40 -3.96
N ALA A 39 -2.06 -14.55 -3.84
CA ALA A 39 -1.45 -15.87 -4.11
C ALA A 39 -0.91 -16.01 -5.55
N SER A 40 -1.40 -15.22 -6.50
CA SER A 40 -0.93 -15.23 -7.89
C SER A 40 0.40 -14.48 -8.11
N LYS A 41 0.83 -13.66 -7.15
CA LYS A 41 2.12 -12.96 -7.20
C LYS A 41 3.18 -13.77 -6.46
N THR A 42 3.89 -14.62 -7.17
CA THR A 42 4.88 -15.56 -6.63
C THR A 42 6.24 -14.93 -6.26
N SER A 43 6.45 -13.64 -6.51
CA SER A 43 7.78 -13.00 -6.36
C SER A 43 7.76 -11.71 -5.55
N HIS A 44 7.31 -11.76 -4.30
CA HIS A 44 7.53 -10.65 -3.37
C HIS A 44 9.00 -10.63 -2.89
N MET A 45 9.54 -9.44 -2.66
CA MET A 45 10.86 -9.28 -2.05
C MET A 45 10.82 -9.62 -0.55
N PHE A 46 9.73 -9.24 0.12
CA PHE A 46 9.53 -9.42 1.55
C PHE A 46 8.37 -10.38 1.83
N THR A 47 8.50 -11.16 2.91
CA THR A 47 7.38 -11.98 3.41
C THR A 47 6.24 -11.10 3.88
N VAL A 48 5.07 -11.70 4.14
CA VAL A 48 3.91 -10.97 4.69
C VAL A 48 4.25 -10.37 6.05
N GLU A 49 4.94 -11.12 6.89
CA GLU A 49 5.36 -10.73 8.24
C GLU A 49 6.35 -9.56 8.19
N GLU A 50 7.34 -9.61 7.30
CA GLU A 50 8.28 -8.51 7.09
C GLU A 50 7.56 -7.25 6.64
N ARG A 51 6.63 -7.37 5.68
CA ARG A 51 5.84 -6.23 5.19
C ARG A 51 4.94 -5.63 6.28
N LEU A 52 4.28 -6.49 7.08
CA LEU A 52 3.50 -6.06 8.24
C LEU A 52 4.33 -5.24 9.23
N ASP A 53 5.51 -5.73 9.59
CA ASP A 53 6.42 -5.02 10.51
C ASP A 53 6.87 -3.68 9.94
N MET A 54 7.32 -3.65 8.68
CA MET A 54 7.72 -2.43 7.99
C MET A 54 6.61 -1.38 7.96
N VAL A 55 5.38 -1.79 7.60
CA VAL A 55 4.23 -0.88 7.55
C VAL A 55 3.87 -0.38 8.94
N ARG A 56 3.83 -1.26 9.97
CA ARG A 56 3.55 -0.86 11.36
C ARG A 56 4.53 0.19 11.87
N ARG A 57 5.83 0.00 11.62
CA ARG A 57 6.87 1.00 11.98
C ARG A 57 6.63 2.31 11.25
N ALA A 58 6.41 2.26 9.95
CA ALA A 58 6.22 3.46 9.13
C ALA A 58 4.99 4.30 9.51
N VAL A 59 3.91 3.65 9.98
CA VAL A 59 2.66 4.35 10.35
C VAL A 59 2.50 4.57 11.85
N SER A 60 3.46 4.17 12.69
CA SER A 60 3.37 4.16 14.16
C SER A 60 3.00 5.49 14.80
N ARG A 61 3.29 6.61 14.12
CA ARG A 61 2.96 7.97 14.59
C ARG A 61 1.47 8.37 14.39
N TYR A 62 0.69 7.57 13.66
CA TYR A 62 -0.72 7.88 13.38
C TYR A 62 -1.61 7.04 14.31
N SER A 63 -2.25 7.66 15.28
CA SER A 63 -3.04 6.99 16.32
C SER A 63 -4.32 6.32 15.79
N ASN A 64 -4.83 6.79 14.65
CA ASN A 64 -6.03 6.26 14.00
C ASN A 64 -5.73 5.31 12.83
N VAL A 65 -4.47 4.86 12.66
CA VAL A 65 -4.06 3.93 11.61
C VAL A 65 -3.69 2.59 12.21
N ARG A 66 -4.34 1.53 11.76
CA ARG A 66 -3.95 0.15 12.08
C ARG A 66 -3.55 -0.62 10.83
N VAL A 67 -2.82 -1.70 11.00
CA VAL A 67 -2.27 -2.50 9.90
C VAL A 67 -2.78 -3.94 10.02
N ASP A 68 -3.26 -4.46 8.90
CA ASP A 68 -3.75 -5.83 8.78
C ASP A 68 -3.20 -6.51 7.51
N ALA A 69 -3.28 -7.83 7.41
CA ALA A 69 -2.92 -8.59 6.23
C ALA A 69 -3.99 -9.62 5.90
N GLN A 70 -4.35 -9.73 4.63
CA GLN A 70 -5.42 -10.60 4.17
C GLN A 70 -5.02 -11.37 2.90
N SER A 71 -5.50 -12.62 2.82
CA SER A 71 -5.36 -13.47 1.63
C SER A 71 -6.69 -13.72 0.90
N CYS A 72 -7.74 -13.02 1.28
CA CYS A 72 -9.06 -13.05 0.62
C CYS A 72 -9.23 -11.88 -0.35
N LEU A 73 -10.35 -11.86 -1.06
CA LEU A 73 -10.71 -10.72 -1.90
C LEU A 73 -10.96 -9.47 -1.05
N LEU A 74 -10.47 -8.32 -1.52
CA LEU A 74 -10.63 -7.04 -0.83
C LEU A 74 -12.10 -6.70 -0.54
N ALA A 75 -12.99 -6.97 -1.50
CA ALA A 75 -14.42 -6.72 -1.36
C ALA A 75 -15.06 -7.60 -0.27
N GLU A 76 -14.59 -8.84 -0.09
CA GLU A 76 -15.04 -9.71 1.00
C GLU A 76 -14.49 -9.24 2.37
N TYR A 77 -13.22 -8.86 2.42
CA TYR A 77 -12.64 -8.29 3.63
C TYR A 77 -13.39 -7.04 4.10
N ALA A 78 -13.73 -6.15 3.16
CA ALA A 78 -14.42 -4.90 3.45
C ALA A 78 -15.84 -5.10 4.06
N ARG A 79 -16.48 -6.25 3.86
CA ARG A 79 -17.79 -6.56 4.48
C ARG A 79 -17.75 -6.61 6.01
N GLN A 80 -16.58 -6.80 6.60
CA GLN A 80 -16.42 -6.80 8.06
C GLN A 80 -16.58 -5.41 8.68
N PHE A 81 -16.57 -4.35 7.85
CA PHE A 81 -16.58 -2.95 8.28
C PHE A 81 -17.72 -2.20 7.58
N GLU A 82 -18.82 -2.01 8.29
CA GLU A 82 -19.98 -1.31 7.76
C GLU A 82 -19.62 0.12 7.35
N GLY A 83 -19.96 0.49 6.10
CA GLY A 83 -19.70 1.82 5.56
C GLY A 83 -18.23 2.13 5.24
N ALA A 84 -17.35 1.11 5.25
CA ALA A 84 -15.95 1.33 4.88
C ALA A 84 -15.80 1.72 3.41
N VAL A 85 -14.82 2.59 3.14
CA VAL A 85 -14.46 3.08 1.81
C VAL A 85 -13.04 2.62 1.47
N ILE A 86 -12.83 2.08 0.28
CA ILE A 86 -11.48 1.83 -0.23
C ILE A 86 -10.85 3.17 -0.63
N VAL A 87 -9.62 3.43 -0.18
CA VAL A 87 -8.85 4.61 -0.60
C VAL A 87 -7.59 4.17 -1.32
N LYS A 88 -7.41 4.68 -2.54
CA LYS A 88 -6.25 4.39 -3.38
C LYS A 88 -5.61 5.67 -3.92
N GLY A 89 -4.28 5.65 -4.07
CA GLY A 89 -3.53 6.71 -4.74
C GLY A 89 -3.49 6.50 -6.26
N LEU A 90 -3.63 7.58 -7.01
CA LEU A 90 -3.44 7.61 -8.47
C LEU A 90 -2.23 8.46 -8.82
N ARG A 91 -1.31 7.94 -9.62
CA ARG A 91 -0.10 8.61 -10.08
C ARG A 91 -0.21 9.09 -11.52
N ALA A 92 -0.85 8.31 -12.38
CA ALA A 92 -1.00 8.57 -13.81
C ALA A 92 -2.36 8.06 -14.34
N ALA A 93 -2.71 8.46 -15.56
CA ALA A 93 -3.94 8.01 -16.21
C ALA A 93 -3.99 6.47 -16.40
N SER A 94 -2.84 5.84 -16.66
CA SER A 94 -2.71 4.38 -16.78
C SER A 94 -3.04 3.63 -15.47
N ASP A 95 -2.73 4.22 -14.31
CA ASP A 95 -3.14 3.66 -13.03
C ASP A 95 -4.68 3.68 -12.90
N PHE A 96 -5.32 4.77 -13.37
CA PHE A 96 -6.75 4.93 -13.29
C PHE A 96 -7.52 3.84 -14.02
N GLU A 97 -7.13 3.48 -15.23
CA GLU A 97 -7.82 2.44 -16.01
C GLU A 97 -7.85 1.10 -15.26
N TYR A 98 -6.70 0.68 -14.73
CA TYR A 98 -6.61 -0.55 -13.95
C TYR A 98 -7.43 -0.46 -12.65
N GLU A 99 -7.29 0.61 -11.91
CA GLU A 99 -8.01 0.80 -10.63
C GLU A 99 -9.52 0.93 -10.84
N PHE A 100 -9.94 1.54 -11.94
CA PHE A 100 -11.35 1.63 -12.31
C PHE A 100 -11.95 0.25 -12.58
N GLN A 101 -11.24 -0.61 -13.35
CA GLN A 101 -11.67 -2.00 -13.58
C GLN A 101 -11.77 -2.77 -12.25
N MET A 102 -10.78 -2.64 -11.37
CA MET A 102 -10.80 -3.29 -10.05
C MET A 102 -11.96 -2.79 -9.18
N ASN A 103 -12.31 -1.50 -9.26
CA ASN A 103 -13.46 -0.95 -8.56
C ASN A 103 -14.77 -1.59 -9.06
N LEU A 104 -14.95 -1.76 -10.36
CA LEU A 104 -16.14 -2.41 -10.92
C LEU A 104 -16.25 -3.87 -10.45
N ILE A 105 -15.14 -4.60 -10.40
CA ILE A 105 -15.10 -5.97 -9.86
C ILE A 105 -15.47 -5.97 -8.38
N ASN A 106 -14.89 -5.08 -7.58
CA ASN A 106 -15.20 -4.98 -6.15
C ASN A 106 -16.67 -4.66 -5.91
N LYS A 107 -17.26 -3.75 -6.69
CA LYS A 107 -18.69 -3.42 -6.61
C LYS A 107 -19.60 -4.58 -7.02
N ASN A 108 -19.19 -5.40 -7.97
CA ASN A 108 -19.94 -6.60 -8.35
C ASN A 108 -19.98 -7.64 -7.21
N ILE A 109 -18.90 -7.75 -6.43
CA ILE A 109 -18.81 -8.66 -5.28
C ILE A 109 -19.52 -8.07 -4.06
N ASN A 110 -19.30 -6.78 -3.79
CA ASN A 110 -19.87 -6.05 -2.66
C ASN A 110 -20.48 -4.71 -3.16
N PRO A 111 -21.78 -4.67 -3.50
CA PRO A 111 -22.42 -3.51 -4.12
C PRO A 111 -22.42 -2.23 -3.27
N SER A 112 -22.32 -2.36 -1.96
CA SER A 112 -22.27 -1.20 -1.04
C SER A 112 -20.85 -0.60 -0.91
N LEU A 113 -19.81 -1.28 -1.41
CA LEU A 113 -18.44 -0.85 -1.26
C LEU A 113 -18.11 0.29 -2.23
N GLU A 114 -17.65 1.41 -1.70
CA GLU A 114 -17.20 2.56 -2.49
C GLU A 114 -15.68 2.64 -2.54
N THR A 115 -15.15 3.25 -3.61
CA THR A 115 -13.72 3.52 -3.77
C THR A 115 -13.49 5.01 -4.01
N MET A 116 -12.58 5.59 -3.22
CA MET A 116 -12.13 6.96 -3.34
C MET A 116 -10.70 6.98 -3.89
N PHE A 117 -10.42 7.84 -4.85
CA PHE A 117 -9.10 8.03 -5.41
C PHE A 117 -8.49 9.35 -4.94
N LEU A 118 -7.27 9.30 -4.42
CA LEU A 118 -6.46 10.46 -4.11
C LEU A 118 -5.34 10.59 -5.13
N THR A 119 -5.18 11.76 -5.72
CA THR A 119 -4.03 12.03 -6.61
C THR A 119 -2.74 12.05 -5.81
N ALA A 120 -1.69 11.37 -6.30
CA ALA A 120 -0.37 11.42 -5.70
C ALA A 120 0.21 12.84 -5.78
N ASP A 121 1.01 13.23 -4.77
CA ASP A 121 1.81 14.45 -4.87
C ASP A 121 2.79 14.33 -6.03
N GLY A 122 3.04 15.44 -6.76
CA GLY A 122 3.88 15.45 -7.96
C GLY A 122 5.26 14.83 -7.76
N LYS A 123 5.86 15.01 -6.58
CA LYS A 123 7.16 14.42 -6.22
C LYS A 123 7.17 12.89 -6.10
N TYR A 124 6.00 12.25 -6.01
CA TYR A 124 5.85 10.79 -5.88
C TYR A 124 5.23 10.13 -7.11
N THR A 125 4.98 10.87 -8.19
CA THR A 125 4.32 10.32 -9.39
C THR A 125 5.11 9.19 -10.06
N PHE A 126 6.45 9.23 -9.99
CA PHE A 126 7.32 8.17 -10.51
C PHE A 126 7.55 7.02 -9.52
N LEU A 127 7.21 7.21 -8.24
CA LEU A 127 7.57 6.32 -7.15
C LEU A 127 6.64 5.10 -7.09
N SER A 128 7.23 3.93 -7.08
CA SER A 128 6.55 2.65 -6.84
C SER A 128 7.46 1.69 -6.06
N SER A 129 6.89 0.66 -5.45
CA SER A 129 7.68 -0.41 -4.83
C SER A 129 8.60 -1.11 -5.84
N SER A 130 8.17 -1.27 -7.10
CA SER A 130 8.99 -1.86 -8.16
C SER A 130 10.24 -1.04 -8.45
N VAL A 131 10.11 0.30 -8.56
CA VAL A 131 11.25 1.21 -8.72
C VAL A 131 12.21 1.10 -7.54
N VAL A 132 11.71 1.09 -6.31
CA VAL A 132 12.54 0.94 -5.10
C VAL A 132 13.30 -0.39 -5.11
N ARG A 133 12.62 -1.50 -5.43
CA ARG A 133 13.28 -2.82 -5.50
C ARG A 133 14.37 -2.86 -6.57
N GLU A 134 14.10 -2.30 -7.75
CA GLU A 134 15.07 -2.22 -8.83
C GLU A 134 16.29 -1.41 -8.41
N MET A 135 16.09 -0.19 -7.91
CA MET A 135 17.18 0.68 -7.44
C MET A 135 18.02 0.00 -6.35
N ALA A 136 17.39 -0.59 -5.34
CA ALA A 136 18.09 -1.28 -4.27
C ALA A 136 18.89 -2.51 -4.78
N THR A 137 18.34 -3.26 -5.74
CA THR A 137 19.00 -4.41 -6.34
C THR A 137 20.28 -4.01 -7.08
N TYR A 138 20.27 -2.86 -7.75
CA TYR A 138 21.46 -2.32 -8.43
C TYR A 138 22.36 -1.47 -7.53
N GLY A 139 22.03 -1.34 -6.24
CA GLY A 139 22.86 -0.60 -5.26
C GLY A 139 22.74 0.93 -5.40
N ALA A 140 21.68 1.42 -6.03
CA ALA A 140 21.39 2.84 -6.11
C ALA A 140 20.82 3.38 -4.78
N ASP A 141 21.01 4.68 -4.53
CA ASP A 141 20.48 5.35 -3.33
C ASP A 141 18.94 5.43 -3.36
N ILE A 142 18.31 4.91 -2.33
CA ILE A 142 16.86 4.93 -2.12
C ILE A 142 16.40 5.94 -1.06
N THR A 143 17.30 6.83 -0.62
CA THR A 143 16.98 7.95 0.28
C THR A 143 15.90 8.83 -0.33
N GLY A 144 14.91 9.23 0.46
CA GLY A 144 13.77 10.03 -0.03
C GLY A 144 12.71 9.26 -0.81
N LEU A 145 12.86 7.94 -0.98
CA LEU A 145 11.88 7.07 -1.62
C LEU A 145 11.11 6.20 -0.62
N VAL A 146 11.76 5.84 0.48
CA VAL A 146 11.22 5.02 1.56
C VAL A 146 11.47 5.68 2.91
N PRO A 147 10.76 5.27 3.99
CA PRO A 147 11.10 5.70 5.34
C PRO A 147 12.56 5.41 5.67
N ASN A 148 13.25 6.38 6.28
CA ASN A 148 14.69 6.28 6.55
C ASN A 148 15.06 5.05 7.39
N GLU A 149 14.22 4.68 8.35
CA GLU A 149 14.41 3.51 9.21
C GLU A 149 14.37 2.17 8.47
N LEU A 150 13.83 2.14 7.24
CA LEU A 150 13.71 0.93 6.42
C LEU A 150 14.84 0.78 5.39
N ILE A 151 15.64 1.83 5.12
CA ILE A 151 16.64 1.85 4.05
C ILE A 151 17.60 0.66 4.15
N LYS A 152 18.26 0.49 5.32
CA LYS A 152 19.25 -0.57 5.51
C LYS A 152 18.68 -1.98 5.34
N GLU A 153 17.46 -2.19 5.81
CA GLU A 153 16.76 -3.48 5.70
C GLU A 153 16.44 -3.79 4.24
N ILE A 154 15.97 -2.82 3.47
CA ILE A 154 15.67 -2.96 2.05
C ILE A 154 16.95 -3.25 1.25
N GLU A 155 18.02 -2.50 1.48
CA GLU A 155 19.31 -2.71 0.83
C GLU A 155 19.90 -4.08 1.12
N ASN A 156 19.84 -4.54 2.38
CA ASN A 156 20.34 -5.85 2.78
C ASN A 156 19.54 -6.98 2.09
N LYS A 157 18.23 -6.89 2.06
CA LYS A 157 17.37 -7.87 1.39
C LYS A 157 17.65 -7.93 -0.11
N ALA A 158 17.84 -6.78 -0.75
CA ALA A 158 18.16 -6.69 -2.17
C ALA A 158 19.51 -7.36 -2.49
N ARG A 159 20.55 -7.17 -1.65
CA ARG A 159 21.85 -7.81 -1.81
C ARG A 159 21.76 -9.33 -1.70
N GLN A 160 20.99 -9.86 -0.75
CA GLN A 160 20.80 -11.30 -0.57
C GLN A 160 20.16 -11.98 -1.79
N ARG A 161 19.32 -11.26 -2.54
CA ARG A 161 18.68 -11.79 -3.75
C ARG A 161 19.55 -11.72 -5.00
N ARG A 162 20.60 -10.92 -4.98
CA ARG A 162 21.53 -10.77 -6.10
C ARG A 162 22.61 -11.90 -6.14
N ASN A 163 22.88 -12.49 -4.98
CA ASN A 163 23.82 -13.62 -4.82
C ASN A 163 23.11 -14.97 -4.96
#